data_307967bd944c15fae198a1e400c5949f
#
_entry.id   307967bd944c15fae198a1e400c5949f
#
_cell.length_a   1.000
_cell.length_b   1.000
_cell.length_c   1.000
_cell.angle_alpha   90.00
_cell.angle_beta   90.00
_cell.angle_gamma   90.00
#
_symmetry.space_group_name_H-M   'P 1'
#
loop_
_entity.id
_entity.type
_entity.pdbx_description
1 polymer ?
#
loop_
_entity_poly.entity_id
_entity_poly.type
_entity_poly.pdbx_seq_one_letter_code
_entity_poly.pdbx_strand_id
1 'polypeptide(L)'
;MAVHGSWGLIGVTGYLAVVSLFRALPQRAVRWKPWQTPRLSWSGRFAKTVAKLLLVPREEGKLEGKRQLLLGAGIGLHPEFYEIVRRSCMFLSGTLVLWGIAGMHYSSFARFIEPAYAISVGSSFLLLLAADRKVLEQLKLRRSHQIVKEIYVLSSQLLYYTGSKMNLHYKLMRCVPPTRIIRGALQRMLAEWYQDAELAIRDFQRRLGTDEARSFAETLQALRLHEHGSYYELLRERIRDYKEKLELAKESRKETVSYILFVLAGLPILNTFRVFMYPWIMEGQKLFQSLN
;
A
#
# COMPACT_ATOMS: atom_id res chain seq x y z
N MET A 1 38.12 10.53 8.50
CA MET A 1 36.83 11.21 8.17
C MET A 1 36.11 10.73 6.94
N ALA A 2 36.74 10.10 5.94
CA ALA A 2 36.06 9.62 4.71
C ALA A 2 35.18 8.37 4.90
N VAL A 3 35.40 7.58 5.93
CA VAL A 3 34.67 6.31 6.17
C VAL A 3 33.24 6.56 6.69
N HIS A 4 32.99 7.64 7.43
CA HIS A 4 31.67 7.90 8.01
C HIS A 4 30.64 8.44 6.99
N GLY A 5 31.10 9.08 5.90
CA GLY A 5 30.22 9.53 4.82
C GLY A 5 29.64 8.41 3.97
N SER A 6 30.33 7.25 3.87
CA SER A 6 29.86 6.10 3.08
C SER A 6 28.70 5.36 3.76
N TRP A 7 28.64 5.33 5.08
CA TRP A 7 27.59 4.65 5.84
C TRP A 7 26.22 5.36 5.75
N GLY A 8 26.22 6.68 5.72
CA GLY A 8 24.99 7.46 5.49
C GLY A 8 24.39 7.19 4.09
N LEU A 9 25.24 7.10 3.08
CA LEU A 9 24.84 6.75 1.71
C LEU A 9 24.28 5.33 1.61
N ILE A 10 24.87 4.35 2.31
CA ILE A 10 24.39 2.96 2.35
C ILE A 10 23.01 2.89 3.03
N GLY A 11 22.77 3.64 4.11
CA GLY A 11 21.47 3.71 4.77
C GLY A 11 20.40 4.31 3.86
N VAL A 12 20.68 5.39 3.15
CA VAL A 12 19.77 6.04 2.20
C VAL A 12 19.52 5.16 0.98
N THR A 13 20.54 4.55 0.41
CA THR A 13 20.40 3.62 -0.72
C THR A 13 19.66 2.34 -0.32
N GLY A 14 19.89 1.81 0.88
CA GLY A 14 19.13 0.69 1.42
C GLY A 14 17.64 1.03 1.60
N TYR A 15 17.32 2.21 2.13
CA TYR A 15 15.95 2.69 2.24
C TYR A 15 15.29 2.86 0.86
N LEU A 16 15.95 3.50 -0.09
CA LEU A 16 15.46 3.65 -1.46
C LEU A 16 15.29 2.31 -2.16
N ALA A 17 16.21 1.35 -1.95
CA ALA A 17 16.11 0.00 -2.47
C ALA A 17 14.89 -0.76 -1.89
N VAL A 18 14.66 -0.66 -0.59
CA VAL A 18 13.49 -1.28 0.07
C VAL A 18 12.19 -0.65 -0.43
N VAL A 19 12.11 0.69 -0.50
CA VAL A 19 10.94 1.39 -1.02
C VAL A 19 10.69 1.05 -2.50
N SER A 20 11.75 0.95 -3.32
CA SER A 20 11.63 0.57 -4.73
C SER A 20 11.27 -0.90 -4.89
N LEU A 21 11.79 -1.79 -4.04
CA LEU A 21 11.41 -3.20 -4.01
C LEU A 21 9.93 -3.37 -3.66
N PHE A 22 9.41 -2.62 -2.69
CA PHE A 22 7.97 -2.60 -2.39
C PHE A 22 7.13 -2.06 -3.55
N ARG A 23 7.65 -1.12 -4.34
CA ARG A 23 6.99 -0.62 -5.55
C ARG A 23 7.07 -1.60 -6.73
N ALA A 24 8.19 -2.34 -6.84
CA ALA A 24 8.47 -3.27 -7.92
C ALA A 24 7.91 -4.68 -7.69
N LEU A 25 7.50 -5.03 -6.45
CA LEU A 25 6.91 -6.33 -6.15
C LEU A 25 5.82 -6.65 -7.19
N PRO A 26 5.97 -7.77 -7.94
CA PRO A 26 5.01 -8.15 -8.96
C PRO A 26 3.64 -8.27 -8.31
N GLN A 27 2.63 -7.70 -8.99
CA GLN A 27 1.24 -7.76 -8.53
C GLN A 27 0.65 -9.18 -8.70
N ARG A 28 1.37 -10.20 -8.29
CA ARG A 28 0.70 -11.45 -8.00
C ARG A 28 -0.23 -11.12 -6.85
N ALA A 29 -1.51 -11.21 -7.12
CA ALA A 29 -2.53 -11.16 -6.08
C ALA A 29 -2.10 -12.16 -5.01
N VAL A 30 -1.31 -11.67 -4.04
CA VAL A 30 -1.06 -12.43 -2.84
C VAL A 30 -2.45 -12.76 -2.37
N ARG A 31 -2.76 -14.04 -2.30
CA ARG A 31 -4.01 -14.57 -1.77
C ARG A 31 -3.96 -14.28 -0.28
N TRP A 32 -4.13 -12.99 0.04
CA TRP A 32 -4.43 -12.59 1.39
C TRP A 32 -5.78 -13.25 1.67
N LYS A 33 -5.74 -14.50 2.16
CA LYS A 33 -6.83 -14.93 3.03
C LYS A 33 -6.98 -13.73 3.98
N PRO A 34 -8.17 -13.10 4.04
CA PRO A 34 -8.38 -12.16 5.13
C PRO A 34 -7.96 -12.97 6.35
N TRP A 35 -6.87 -12.58 6.97
CA TRP A 35 -6.55 -13.10 8.26
C TRP A 35 -7.83 -12.78 9.03
N GLN A 36 -8.67 -13.79 9.16
CA GLN A 36 -9.67 -13.81 10.20
C GLN A 36 -8.80 -13.81 11.45
N THR A 37 -8.30 -12.60 11.75
CA THR A 37 -7.74 -12.36 13.07
C THR A 37 -8.85 -12.84 13.97
N PRO A 38 -8.61 -13.89 14.78
CA PRO A 38 -9.55 -14.22 15.83
C PRO A 38 -9.85 -12.86 16.43
N ARG A 39 -11.12 -12.56 16.67
CA ARG A 39 -11.50 -11.39 17.46
C ARG A 39 -10.81 -11.61 18.79
N LEU A 40 -9.50 -11.32 18.84
CA LEU A 40 -8.79 -11.21 20.07
C LEU A 40 -9.47 -10.01 20.72
N SER A 41 -10.47 -10.32 21.50
CA SER A 41 -11.06 -9.41 22.46
C SER A 41 -9.94 -9.04 23.45
N TRP A 42 -9.07 -8.14 22.99
CA TRP A 42 -8.02 -7.54 23.79
C TRP A 42 -8.63 -6.48 24.72
N SER A 43 -9.78 -6.86 25.37
CA SER A 43 -10.42 -6.04 26.39
C SER A 43 -9.75 -6.21 27.76
N GLY A 44 -8.57 -6.81 27.83
CA GLY A 44 -7.83 -7.00 29.06
C GLY A 44 -7.22 -5.70 29.58
N ARG A 45 -7.14 -5.57 30.92
CA ARG A 45 -6.44 -4.48 31.64
C ARG A 45 -5.02 -4.24 31.10
N PHE A 46 -4.35 -5.28 30.60
CA PHE A 46 -3.03 -5.23 29.95
C PHE A 46 -3.00 -4.31 28.72
N ALA A 47 -3.99 -4.40 27.82
CA ALA A 47 -4.05 -3.55 26.63
C ALA A 47 -4.19 -2.07 26.98
N LYS A 48 -5.00 -1.76 28.00
CA LYS A 48 -5.19 -0.39 28.49
C LYS A 48 -3.93 0.18 29.14
N THR A 49 -3.19 -0.64 29.88
CA THR A 49 -1.92 -0.24 30.53
C THR A 49 -0.84 0.00 29.49
N VAL A 50 -0.67 -0.90 28.51
CA VAL A 50 0.29 -0.76 27.42
C VAL A 50 -0.05 0.44 26.53
N ALA A 51 -1.32 0.67 26.21
CA ALA A 51 -1.77 1.83 25.44
C ALA A 51 -1.48 3.15 26.18
N LYS A 52 -1.61 3.17 27.52
CA LYS A 52 -1.30 4.33 28.35
C LYS A 52 0.20 4.58 28.45
N LEU A 53 1.01 3.52 28.57
CA LEU A 53 2.47 3.59 28.61
C LEU A 53 3.04 4.09 27.28
N LEU A 54 2.45 3.67 26.16
CA LEU A 54 2.85 4.05 24.81
C LEU A 54 2.24 5.38 24.34
N LEU A 55 1.61 6.17 25.21
CA LEU A 55 1.01 7.48 24.90
C LEU A 55 0.12 7.44 23.63
N VAL A 56 -0.67 6.38 23.46
CA VAL A 56 -1.56 6.25 22.30
C VAL A 56 -2.61 7.36 22.37
N PRO A 57 -2.70 8.27 21.36
CA PRO A 57 -3.67 9.35 21.39
C PRO A 57 -5.09 8.75 21.34
N ARG A 58 -5.91 9.12 22.31
CA ARG A 58 -7.34 8.78 22.36
C ARG A 58 -8.22 9.75 21.56
N GLU A 59 -7.62 10.58 20.71
CA GLU A 59 -8.36 11.48 19.85
C GLU A 59 -9.15 10.67 18.82
N GLU A 60 -10.46 10.62 19.00
CA GLU A 60 -11.38 9.85 18.16
C GLU A 60 -11.24 10.19 16.66
N GLY A 61 -10.98 11.46 16.34
CA GLY A 61 -10.80 11.89 14.95
C GLY A 61 -9.55 11.30 14.25
N LYS A 62 -8.43 11.15 14.97
CA LYS A 62 -7.20 10.55 14.43
C LYS A 62 -7.33 9.04 14.25
N LEU A 63 -8.05 8.39 15.16
CA LEU A 63 -8.35 6.96 15.09
C LEU A 63 -9.31 6.64 13.95
N GLU A 64 -10.34 7.49 13.74
CA GLU A 64 -11.29 7.31 12.64
C GLU A 64 -10.62 7.49 11.26
N GLY A 65 -9.77 8.50 11.09
CA GLY A 65 -8.99 8.66 9.86
C GLY A 65 -8.09 7.44 9.56
N LYS A 66 -7.45 6.86 10.58
CA LYS A 66 -6.67 5.62 10.41
C LYS A 66 -7.54 4.41 10.13
N ARG A 67 -8.70 4.31 10.76
CA ARG A 67 -9.68 3.26 10.50
C ARG A 67 -10.10 3.25 9.04
N GLN A 68 -10.39 4.42 8.47
CA GLN A 68 -10.74 4.56 7.05
C GLN A 68 -9.59 4.16 6.12
N LEU A 69 -8.34 4.52 6.47
CA LEU A 69 -7.16 4.10 5.71
C LEU A 69 -6.94 2.59 5.76
N LEU A 70 -7.05 1.98 6.94
CA LEU A 70 -6.91 0.53 7.13
C LEU A 70 -8.01 -0.24 6.39
N LEU A 71 -9.27 0.20 6.53
CA LEU A 71 -10.39 -0.40 5.79
C LEU A 71 -10.22 -0.23 4.28
N GLY A 72 -9.80 0.95 3.83
CA GLY A 72 -9.48 1.22 2.43
C GLY A 72 -8.35 0.33 1.90
N ALA A 73 -7.32 0.08 2.70
CA ALA A 73 -6.23 -0.85 2.38
C ALA A 73 -6.65 -2.33 2.44
N GLY A 74 -7.84 -2.64 2.98
CA GLY A 74 -8.33 -4.01 3.15
C GLY A 74 -7.77 -4.73 4.37
N ILE A 75 -7.20 -4.00 5.29
CA ILE A 75 -6.64 -4.50 6.54
C ILE A 75 -7.74 -4.42 7.60
N GLY A 76 -8.32 -5.56 7.98
CA GLY A 76 -9.39 -5.64 8.98
C GLY A 76 -8.92 -5.56 10.43
N LEU A 77 -7.77 -4.90 10.70
CA LEU A 77 -7.23 -4.73 12.03
C LEU A 77 -7.92 -3.55 12.76
N HIS A 78 -8.11 -3.70 14.06
CA HIS A 78 -8.59 -2.61 14.89
C HIS A 78 -7.55 -1.48 14.93
N PRO A 79 -7.92 -0.20 14.73
CA PRO A 79 -6.96 0.90 14.62
C PRO A 79 -6.11 1.10 15.87
N GLU A 80 -6.68 0.84 17.07
CA GLU A 80 -5.94 0.89 18.33
C GLU A 80 -4.84 -0.17 18.40
N PHE A 81 -5.13 -1.41 17.99
CA PHE A 81 -4.15 -2.50 17.98
C PHE A 81 -3.00 -2.19 17.01
N TYR A 82 -3.34 -1.71 15.82
CA TYR A 82 -2.35 -1.29 14.83
C TYR A 82 -1.41 -0.20 15.39
N GLU A 83 -1.97 0.80 16.09
CA GLU A 83 -1.19 1.90 16.67
C GLU A 83 -0.29 1.43 17.81
N ILE A 84 -0.75 0.50 18.65
CA ILE A 84 0.05 -0.11 19.71
C ILE A 84 1.24 -0.87 19.11
N VAL A 85 1.00 -1.73 18.11
CA VAL A 85 2.07 -2.48 17.44
C VAL A 85 3.08 -1.54 16.81
N ARG A 86 2.62 -0.54 16.07
CA ARG A 86 3.48 0.46 15.43
C ARG A 86 4.39 1.16 16.44
N ARG A 87 3.83 1.66 17.55
CA ARG A 87 4.59 2.35 18.58
C ARG A 87 5.55 1.41 19.30
N SER A 88 5.13 0.19 19.60
CA SER A 88 6.04 -0.82 20.17
C SER A 88 7.24 -1.07 19.27
N CYS A 89 7.02 -1.19 17.96
CA CYS A 89 8.09 -1.33 16.99
C CYS A 89 8.98 -0.08 16.91
N MET A 90 8.40 1.14 17.05
CA MET A 90 9.17 2.39 17.10
C MET A 90 10.07 2.43 18.35
N PHE A 91 9.56 2.05 19.50
CA PHE A 91 10.36 1.98 20.73
C PHE A 91 11.50 0.95 20.60
N LEU A 92 11.19 -0.24 20.07
CA LEU A 92 12.19 -1.29 19.88
C LEU A 92 13.31 -0.86 18.90
N SER A 93 12.96 -0.20 17.81
CA SER A 93 13.95 0.33 16.87
C SER A 93 14.73 1.51 17.46
N GLY A 94 14.08 2.36 18.26
CA GLY A 94 14.76 3.44 19.01
C GLY A 94 15.79 2.90 20.01
N THR A 95 15.44 1.87 20.78
CA THR A 95 16.40 1.21 21.72
C THR A 95 17.56 0.57 20.98
N LEU A 96 17.32 -0.01 19.79
CA LEU A 96 18.38 -0.58 18.96
C LEU A 96 19.36 0.51 18.46
N VAL A 97 18.88 1.67 18.07
CA VAL A 97 19.72 2.82 17.68
C VAL A 97 20.53 3.34 18.88
N LEU A 98 19.88 3.51 20.03
CA LEU A 98 20.57 3.94 21.25
C LEU A 98 21.64 2.95 21.69
N TRP A 99 21.38 1.64 21.57
CA TRP A 99 22.39 0.61 21.82
C TRP A 99 23.57 0.74 20.85
N GLY A 100 23.31 0.95 19.56
CA GLY A 100 24.37 1.16 18.60
C GLY A 100 25.26 2.39 18.93
N ILE A 101 24.64 3.50 19.35
CA ILE A 101 25.36 4.70 19.78
C ILE A 101 26.18 4.42 21.05
N ALA A 102 25.60 3.75 22.04
CA ALA A 102 26.31 3.34 23.25
C ALA A 102 27.49 2.41 22.94
N GLY A 103 27.33 1.49 21.97
CA GLY A 103 28.40 0.61 21.50
C GLY A 103 29.58 1.31 20.84
N MET A 104 29.41 2.54 20.33
CA MET A 104 30.52 3.36 19.84
C MET A 104 31.40 3.92 20.98
N HIS A 105 30.82 4.12 22.17
CA HIS A 105 31.51 4.65 23.33
C HIS A 105 32.02 3.58 24.30
N TYR A 106 31.31 2.46 24.40
CA TYR A 106 31.61 1.40 25.35
C TYR A 106 31.86 0.07 24.62
N SER A 107 33.09 -0.45 24.67
CA SER A 107 33.49 -1.70 24.01
C SER A 107 32.71 -2.95 24.46
N SER A 108 32.16 -2.90 25.68
CA SER A 108 31.33 -4.00 26.22
C SER A 108 30.04 -4.24 25.40
N PHE A 109 29.43 -3.21 24.82
CA PHE A 109 28.23 -3.29 23.99
C PHE A 109 28.54 -3.72 22.55
N ALA A 110 29.72 -3.39 22.04
CA ALA A 110 30.17 -3.72 20.68
C ALA A 110 30.43 -5.25 20.48
N ARG A 111 30.51 -6.03 21.57
CA ARG A 111 30.80 -7.48 21.51
C ARG A 111 29.69 -8.31 20.88
N PHE A 112 28.42 -7.86 20.93
CA PHE A 112 27.26 -8.62 20.44
C PHE A 112 26.85 -8.27 19.02
N ILE A 113 26.88 -6.98 18.66
CA ILE A 113 26.48 -6.49 17.33
C ILE A 113 27.40 -5.31 17.00
N GLU A 114 27.93 -5.29 15.79
CA GLU A 114 28.71 -4.17 15.31
C GLU A 114 27.85 -2.88 15.33
N PRO A 115 28.29 -1.81 16.02
CA PRO A 115 27.49 -0.61 16.27
C PRO A 115 26.92 0.02 15.00
N ALA A 116 27.69 -0.02 13.91
CA ALA A 116 27.30 0.55 12.63
C ALA A 116 26.06 -0.15 12.04
N TYR A 117 25.96 -1.49 12.17
CA TYR A 117 24.78 -2.22 11.70
C TYR A 117 23.56 -1.96 12.59
N ALA A 118 23.73 -1.89 13.91
CA ALA A 118 22.63 -1.58 14.82
C ALA A 118 22.01 -0.22 14.51
N ILE A 119 22.82 0.80 14.27
CA ILE A 119 22.38 2.16 13.91
C ILE A 119 21.71 2.16 12.53
N SER A 120 22.32 1.54 11.52
CA SER A 120 21.77 1.55 10.15
C SER A 120 20.45 0.81 10.04
N VAL A 121 20.32 -0.37 10.65
CA VAL A 121 19.07 -1.16 10.66
C VAL A 121 18.00 -0.45 11.48
N GLY A 122 18.34 0.02 12.70
CA GLY A 122 17.39 0.72 13.56
C GLY A 122 16.85 2.02 12.94
N SER A 123 17.72 2.84 12.35
CA SER A 123 17.31 4.09 11.68
C SER A 123 16.47 3.83 10.43
N SER A 124 16.82 2.82 9.62
CA SER A 124 16.03 2.43 8.44
C SER A 124 14.62 1.99 8.84
N PHE A 125 14.52 1.20 9.92
CA PHE A 125 13.22 0.73 10.41
C PHE A 125 12.37 1.85 11.02
N LEU A 126 12.98 2.80 11.73
CA LEU A 126 12.31 4.02 12.20
C LEU A 126 11.75 4.87 11.05
N LEU A 127 12.52 5.06 9.98
CA LEU A 127 12.06 5.78 8.79
C LEU A 127 10.88 5.09 8.12
N LEU A 128 10.90 3.75 8.02
CA LEU A 128 9.77 2.97 7.49
C LEU A 128 8.51 3.16 8.34
N LEU A 129 8.63 3.11 9.67
CA LEU A 129 7.51 3.30 10.58
C LEU A 129 7.00 4.75 10.60
N ALA A 130 7.88 5.73 10.37
CA ALA A 130 7.48 7.14 10.23
C ALA A 130 6.70 7.37 8.91
N ALA A 131 7.04 6.64 7.85
CA ALA A 131 6.36 6.70 6.56
C ALA A 131 5.04 5.90 6.48
N ASP A 132 4.58 5.32 7.60
CA ASP A 132 3.41 4.47 7.75
C ASP A 132 2.17 4.98 7.00
N ARG A 133 1.81 6.24 7.17
CA ARG A 133 0.66 6.85 6.51
C ARG A 133 0.76 6.77 4.98
N LYS A 134 1.94 7.07 4.43
CA LYS A 134 2.18 7.01 2.97
C LYS A 134 2.08 5.57 2.45
N VAL A 135 2.55 4.60 3.24
CA VAL A 135 2.44 3.17 2.90
C VAL A 135 0.98 2.73 2.87
N LEU A 136 0.19 3.10 3.88
CA LEU A 136 -1.26 2.79 3.93
C LEU A 136 -2.03 3.45 2.78
N GLU A 137 -1.74 4.71 2.46
CA GLU A 137 -2.33 5.43 1.32
C GLU A 137 -2.01 4.72 0.00
N GLN A 138 -0.76 4.28 -0.19
CA GLN A 138 -0.36 3.50 -1.37
C GLN A 138 -1.06 2.14 -1.46
N LEU A 139 -1.22 1.45 -0.33
CA LEU A 139 -1.97 0.18 -0.29
C LEU A 139 -3.45 0.39 -0.62
N LYS A 140 -4.07 1.46 -0.10
CA LYS A 140 -5.43 1.86 -0.44
C LYS A 140 -5.58 2.12 -1.94
N LEU A 141 -4.68 2.91 -2.54
CA LEU A 141 -4.67 3.19 -3.98
C LEU A 141 -4.52 1.91 -4.81
N ARG A 142 -3.59 1.03 -4.45
CA ARG A 142 -3.41 -0.26 -5.14
C ARG A 142 -4.67 -1.11 -5.10
N ARG A 143 -5.33 -1.18 -3.95
CA ARG A 143 -6.58 -1.91 -3.80
C ARG A 143 -7.70 -1.27 -4.63
N SER A 144 -7.83 0.05 -4.60
CA SER A 144 -8.80 0.78 -5.42
C SER A 144 -8.62 0.46 -6.90
N HIS A 145 -7.41 0.53 -7.44
CA HIS A 145 -7.14 0.16 -8.83
C HIS A 145 -7.51 -1.28 -9.16
N GLN A 146 -7.32 -2.21 -8.23
CA GLN A 146 -7.72 -3.60 -8.44
C GLN A 146 -9.24 -3.75 -8.44
N ILE A 147 -9.95 -3.03 -7.57
CA ILE A 147 -11.42 -2.98 -7.54
C ILE A 147 -11.95 -2.42 -8.87
N VAL A 148 -11.39 -1.30 -9.36
CA VAL A 148 -11.78 -0.71 -10.66
C VAL A 148 -11.62 -1.72 -11.79
N LYS A 149 -10.50 -2.44 -11.82
CA LYS A 149 -10.24 -3.48 -12.82
C LYS A 149 -11.29 -4.60 -12.79
N GLU A 150 -11.66 -5.05 -11.60
CA GLU A 150 -12.66 -6.11 -11.46
C GLU A 150 -14.07 -5.61 -11.77
N ILE A 151 -14.41 -4.35 -11.41
CA ILE A 151 -15.68 -3.71 -11.80
C ILE A 151 -15.76 -3.57 -13.33
N TYR A 152 -14.66 -3.17 -13.98
CA TYR A 152 -14.59 -3.11 -15.45
C TYR A 152 -14.90 -4.47 -16.08
N VAL A 153 -14.26 -5.55 -15.59
CA VAL A 153 -14.50 -6.90 -16.10
C VAL A 153 -15.95 -7.34 -15.85
N LEU A 154 -16.46 -7.08 -14.63
CA LEU A 154 -17.83 -7.38 -14.25
C LEU A 154 -18.86 -6.65 -15.15
N SER A 155 -18.66 -5.35 -15.35
CA SER A 155 -19.50 -4.51 -16.20
C SER A 155 -19.47 -4.96 -17.66
N SER A 156 -18.28 -5.28 -18.18
CA SER A 156 -18.13 -5.78 -19.56
C SER A 156 -18.83 -7.11 -19.78
N GLN A 157 -18.76 -8.02 -18.80
CA GLN A 157 -19.48 -9.29 -18.87
C GLN A 157 -21.00 -9.10 -18.76
N LEU A 158 -21.44 -8.18 -17.88
CA LEU A 158 -22.86 -7.86 -17.73
C LEU A 158 -23.42 -7.30 -19.05
N LEU A 159 -22.64 -6.44 -19.73
CA LEU A 159 -22.99 -5.91 -21.03
C LEU A 159 -23.12 -7.00 -22.11
N TYR A 160 -22.26 -8.04 -22.05
CA TYR A 160 -22.34 -9.17 -22.96
C TYR A 160 -23.68 -9.93 -22.85
N TYR A 161 -24.28 -9.94 -21.65
CA TYR A 161 -25.60 -10.56 -21.44
C TYR A 161 -26.79 -9.63 -21.76
N THR A 162 -26.54 -8.45 -22.35
CA THR A 162 -27.61 -7.56 -22.83
C THR A 162 -28.43 -8.29 -23.91
N GLY A 163 -29.75 -8.21 -23.83
CA GLY A 163 -30.64 -8.91 -24.77
C GLY A 163 -30.90 -10.39 -24.45
N SER A 164 -30.21 -10.99 -23.48
CA SER A 164 -30.56 -12.30 -23.02
C SER A 164 -31.85 -12.29 -22.16
N LYS A 165 -32.67 -13.32 -22.25
CA LYS A 165 -33.92 -13.46 -21.47
C LYS A 165 -33.68 -13.74 -19.97
N MET A 166 -32.44 -13.70 -19.51
CA MET A 166 -32.07 -13.95 -18.12
C MET A 166 -32.37 -12.72 -17.25
N ASN A 167 -32.84 -12.92 -16.02
CA ASN A 167 -33.01 -11.85 -15.06
C ASN A 167 -31.63 -11.30 -14.59
N LEU A 168 -31.60 -10.05 -14.10
CA LEU A 168 -30.36 -9.37 -13.68
C LEU A 168 -29.57 -10.14 -12.62
N HIS A 169 -30.25 -10.76 -11.65
CA HIS A 169 -29.61 -11.58 -10.61
C HIS A 169 -28.81 -12.74 -11.22
N TYR A 170 -29.39 -13.48 -12.17
CA TYR A 170 -28.71 -14.60 -12.80
C TYR A 170 -27.53 -14.13 -13.69
N LYS A 171 -27.70 -13.00 -14.40
CA LYS A 171 -26.61 -12.37 -15.16
C LYS A 171 -25.43 -12.04 -14.24
N LEU A 172 -25.68 -11.41 -13.09
CA LEU A 172 -24.66 -11.07 -12.10
C LEU A 172 -24.01 -12.34 -11.49
N MET A 173 -24.77 -13.39 -11.23
CA MET A 173 -24.23 -14.64 -10.71
C MET A 173 -23.23 -15.26 -11.68
N ARG A 174 -23.47 -15.16 -12.99
CA ARG A 174 -22.53 -15.61 -14.02
C ARG A 174 -21.26 -14.75 -14.11
N CYS A 175 -21.32 -13.51 -13.62
CA CYS A 175 -20.17 -12.61 -13.57
C CYS A 175 -19.29 -12.79 -12.32
N VAL A 176 -19.63 -13.65 -11.38
CA VAL A 176 -18.85 -13.91 -10.14
C VAL A 176 -17.49 -14.61 -10.42
N PRO A 177 -17.37 -15.62 -11.30
CA PRO A 177 -16.14 -16.40 -11.44
C PRO A 177 -14.87 -15.61 -11.71
N PRO A 178 -14.84 -14.59 -12.60
CA PRO A 178 -13.62 -13.83 -12.89
C PRO A 178 -13.21 -12.86 -11.79
N THR A 179 -14.08 -12.58 -10.83
CA THR A 179 -13.78 -11.66 -9.72
C THR A 179 -12.97 -12.35 -8.62
N ARG A 180 -12.13 -11.60 -7.91
CA ARG A 180 -11.29 -12.06 -6.80
C ARG A 180 -11.48 -11.22 -5.54
N ILE A 181 -11.22 -9.92 -5.65
CA ILE A 181 -11.26 -8.98 -4.52
C ILE A 181 -12.70 -8.64 -4.17
N ILE A 182 -13.53 -8.35 -5.18
CA ILE A 182 -14.94 -8.02 -4.98
C ILE A 182 -15.81 -9.24 -4.81
N ARG A 183 -15.32 -10.48 -5.09
CA ARG A 183 -16.07 -11.71 -5.05
C ARG A 183 -16.91 -11.88 -3.78
N GLY A 184 -16.29 -11.71 -2.61
CA GLY A 184 -16.97 -11.91 -1.33
C GLY A 184 -18.08 -10.88 -1.09
N ALA A 185 -17.91 -9.64 -1.52
CA ALA A 185 -18.93 -8.62 -1.45
C ALA A 185 -20.07 -8.88 -2.45
N LEU A 186 -19.72 -9.31 -3.68
CA LEU A 186 -20.67 -9.64 -4.74
C LEU A 186 -21.52 -10.86 -4.37
N GLN A 187 -20.91 -11.93 -3.85
CA GLN A 187 -21.63 -13.12 -3.41
C GLN A 187 -22.62 -12.83 -2.28
N ARG A 188 -22.25 -11.98 -1.32
CA ARG A 188 -23.19 -11.57 -0.25
C ARG A 188 -24.33 -10.74 -0.80
N MET A 189 -24.05 -9.78 -1.68
CA MET A 189 -25.08 -8.99 -2.34
C MET A 189 -26.08 -9.91 -3.06
N LEU A 190 -25.59 -10.93 -3.77
CA LEU A 190 -26.46 -11.88 -4.47
C LEU A 190 -27.23 -12.80 -3.52
N ALA A 191 -26.67 -13.19 -2.38
CA ALA A 191 -27.37 -13.98 -1.37
C ALA A 191 -28.51 -13.21 -0.70
N GLU A 192 -28.31 -11.90 -0.49
CA GLU A 192 -29.30 -11.02 0.15
C GLU A 192 -30.29 -10.42 -0.87
N TRP A 193 -30.10 -10.67 -2.19
CA TRP A 193 -30.85 -10.03 -3.29
C TRP A 193 -32.37 -10.19 -3.22
N TYR A 194 -32.83 -11.38 -2.85
CA TYR A 194 -34.28 -11.67 -2.80
C TYR A 194 -34.94 -11.20 -1.50
N GLN A 195 -34.18 -10.86 -0.48
CA GLN A 195 -34.70 -10.27 0.76
C GLN A 195 -34.90 -8.78 0.58
N ASP A 196 -33.85 -8.05 0.27
CA ASP A 196 -33.84 -6.62 -0.04
C ASP A 196 -32.69 -6.30 -0.99
N ALA A 197 -32.99 -6.22 -2.29
CA ALA A 197 -31.97 -5.96 -3.31
C ALA A 197 -31.38 -4.55 -3.17
N GLU A 198 -32.14 -3.55 -2.73
CA GLU A 198 -31.64 -2.19 -2.56
C GLU A 198 -30.62 -2.11 -1.43
N LEU A 199 -30.96 -2.71 -0.31
CA LEU A 199 -30.06 -2.76 0.86
C LEU A 199 -28.81 -3.59 0.56
N ALA A 200 -28.96 -4.71 -0.17
CA ALA A 200 -27.85 -5.54 -0.62
C ALA A 200 -26.87 -4.78 -1.54
N ILE A 201 -27.36 -3.98 -2.48
CA ILE A 201 -26.55 -3.15 -3.37
C ILE A 201 -25.85 -2.03 -2.57
N ARG A 202 -26.54 -1.38 -1.63
CA ARG A 202 -25.94 -0.35 -0.76
C ARG A 202 -24.83 -0.94 0.12
N ASP A 203 -25.02 -2.12 0.67
CA ASP A 203 -24.02 -2.81 1.47
C ASP A 203 -22.80 -3.23 0.64
N PHE A 204 -23.01 -3.68 -0.59
CA PHE A 204 -21.95 -3.95 -1.55
C PHE A 204 -21.10 -2.71 -1.79
N GLN A 205 -21.73 -1.56 -2.10
CA GLN A 205 -21.06 -0.27 -2.26
C GLN A 205 -20.24 0.10 -1.02
N ARG A 206 -20.84 0.01 0.17
CA ARG A 206 -20.20 0.38 1.44
C ARG A 206 -18.98 -0.49 1.76
N ARG A 207 -19.03 -1.77 1.45
CA ARG A 207 -17.93 -2.72 1.65
C ARG A 207 -16.74 -2.48 0.75
N LEU A 208 -16.96 -2.01 -0.46
CA LEU A 208 -15.89 -1.70 -1.40
C LEU A 208 -15.28 -0.33 -1.13
N GLY A 209 -16.08 0.67 -0.79
CA GLY A 209 -15.65 2.00 -0.35
C GLY A 209 -14.90 2.80 -1.40
N THR A 210 -15.16 2.56 -2.70
CA THR A 210 -14.57 3.30 -3.83
C THR A 210 -15.65 4.03 -4.61
N ASP A 211 -15.30 5.14 -5.26
CA ASP A 211 -16.25 5.93 -6.05
C ASP A 211 -16.77 5.14 -7.27
N GLU A 212 -15.90 4.30 -7.85
CA GLU A 212 -16.29 3.42 -8.95
C GLU A 212 -17.28 2.34 -8.50
N ALA A 213 -17.12 1.81 -7.29
CA ALA A 213 -18.10 0.89 -6.73
C ALA A 213 -19.45 1.57 -6.47
N ARG A 214 -19.44 2.86 -6.08
CA ARG A 214 -20.65 3.66 -5.94
C ARG A 214 -21.34 3.82 -7.28
N SER A 215 -20.63 4.30 -8.28
CA SER A 215 -21.16 4.50 -9.64
C SER A 215 -21.71 3.20 -10.24
N PHE A 216 -21.00 2.08 -10.02
CA PHE A 216 -21.49 0.78 -10.46
C PHE A 216 -22.76 0.33 -9.70
N ALA A 217 -22.82 0.54 -8.38
CA ALA A 217 -24.00 0.22 -7.57
C ALA A 217 -25.23 1.04 -8.01
N GLU A 218 -25.06 2.33 -8.29
CA GLU A 218 -26.12 3.19 -8.83
C GLU A 218 -26.63 2.67 -10.18
N THR A 219 -25.71 2.25 -11.06
CA THR A 219 -26.06 1.65 -12.36
C THR A 219 -26.81 0.32 -12.18
N LEU A 220 -26.38 -0.52 -11.22
CA LEU A 220 -27.09 -1.77 -10.89
C LEU A 220 -28.52 -1.51 -10.36
N GLN A 221 -28.67 -0.48 -9.54
CA GLN A 221 -29.98 -0.09 -9.01
C GLN A 221 -30.92 0.38 -10.12
N ALA A 222 -30.41 1.18 -11.05
CA ALA A 222 -31.15 1.61 -12.22
C ALA A 222 -31.54 0.43 -13.13
N LEU A 223 -30.62 -0.50 -13.41
CA LEU A 223 -30.87 -1.72 -14.18
C LEU A 223 -31.90 -2.65 -13.50
N ARG A 224 -31.93 -2.69 -12.16
CA ARG A 224 -32.92 -3.47 -11.41
C ARG A 224 -34.33 -2.92 -11.58
N LEU A 225 -34.47 -1.60 -11.54
CA LEU A 225 -35.77 -0.93 -11.64
C LEU A 225 -36.33 -0.95 -13.07
N HIS A 226 -35.46 -0.77 -14.02
CA HIS A 226 -35.83 -0.66 -15.43
C HIS A 226 -34.78 -1.35 -16.31
N GLU A 227 -35.02 -2.62 -16.67
CA GLU A 227 -34.11 -3.37 -17.55
C GLU A 227 -34.31 -2.96 -19.02
N HIS A 228 -34.20 -1.64 -19.31
CA HIS A 228 -34.33 -1.08 -20.65
C HIS A 228 -32.98 -0.84 -21.30
N GLY A 229 -32.91 -0.81 -22.62
CA GLY A 229 -31.68 -0.62 -23.39
C GLY A 229 -30.89 0.62 -23.02
N SER A 230 -31.56 1.72 -22.64
CA SER A 230 -30.93 2.99 -22.24
C SER A 230 -29.99 2.87 -21.03
N TYR A 231 -30.29 2.02 -20.06
CA TYR A 231 -29.42 1.80 -18.89
C TYR A 231 -28.19 0.94 -19.22
N TYR A 232 -28.27 0.10 -20.24
CA TYR A 232 -27.09 -0.57 -20.77
C TYR A 232 -26.16 0.37 -21.54
N GLU A 233 -26.70 1.43 -22.17
CA GLU A 233 -25.87 2.51 -22.73
C GLU A 233 -25.12 3.26 -21.63
N LEU A 234 -25.78 3.59 -20.52
CA LEU A 234 -25.11 4.16 -19.35
C LEU A 234 -23.99 3.23 -18.84
N LEU A 235 -24.23 1.92 -18.79
CA LEU A 235 -23.21 0.95 -18.41
C LEU A 235 -22.04 0.94 -19.40
N ARG A 236 -22.30 1.11 -20.69
CA ARG A 236 -21.27 1.19 -21.75
C ARG A 236 -20.41 2.44 -21.59
N GLU A 237 -21.02 3.58 -21.26
CA GLU A 237 -20.31 4.82 -20.96
C GLU A 237 -19.39 4.66 -19.75
N ARG A 238 -19.90 4.08 -18.65
CA ARG A 238 -19.09 3.80 -17.45
C ARG A 238 -17.94 2.84 -17.73
N ILE A 239 -18.12 1.85 -18.58
CA ILE A 239 -17.05 0.94 -19.02
C ILE A 239 -15.94 1.73 -19.73
N ARG A 240 -16.27 2.72 -20.54
CA ARG A 240 -15.30 3.60 -21.21
C ARG A 240 -14.49 4.38 -20.19
N ASP A 241 -15.14 5.00 -19.21
CA ASP A 241 -14.49 5.74 -18.12
C ASP A 241 -13.55 4.84 -17.30
N TYR A 242 -13.99 3.62 -16.97
CA TYR A 242 -13.15 2.67 -16.24
C TYR A 242 -11.93 2.23 -17.05
N LYS A 243 -12.09 2.03 -18.36
CA LYS A 243 -11.00 1.70 -19.27
C LYS A 243 -9.98 2.83 -19.33
N GLU A 244 -10.42 4.07 -19.51
CA GLU A 244 -9.54 5.25 -19.53
C GLU A 244 -8.75 5.38 -18.22
N LYS A 245 -9.40 5.29 -17.07
CA LYS A 245 -8.73 5.29 -15.77
C LYS A 245 -7.67 4.20 -15.64
N LEU A 246 -7.94 2.99 -16.17
CA LEU A 246 -7.00 1.89 -16.13
C LEU A 246 -5.81 2.12 -17.08
N GLU A 247 -6.02 2.75 -18.22
CA GLU A 247 -4.96 3.10 -19.16
C GLU A 247 -4.04 4.18 -18.58
N LEU A 248 -4.61 5.27 -18.04
CA LEU A 248 -3.85 6.31 -17.35
C LEU A 248 -3.01 5.76 -16.18
N ALA A 249 -3.59 4.85 -15.39
CA ALA A 249 -2.86 4.20 -14.30
C ALA A 249 -1.70 3.33 -14.80
N LYS A 250 -1.83 2.70 -15.97
CA LYS A 250 -0.75 1.93 -16.59
C LYS A 250 0.37 2.84 -17.10
N GLU A 251 0.03 3.96 -17.73
CA GLU A 251 1.00 4.93 -18.25
C GLU A 251 1.81 5.54 -17.11
N SER A 252 1.16 6.08 -16.10
CA SER A 252 1.82 6.62 -14.91
C SER A 252 2.76 5.61 -14.25
N ARG A 253 2.38 4.33 -14.25
CA ARG A 253 3.24 3.27 -13.73
C ARG A 253 4.47 3.02 -14.61
N LYS A 254 4.32 3.03 -15.95
CA LYS A 254 5.43 2.87 -16.88
C LYS A 254 6.45 3.99 -16.69
N GLU A 255 5.99 5.23 -16.58
CA GLU A 255 6.84 6.40 -16.32
C GLU A 255 7.61 6.23 -15.00
N THR A 256 6.91 5.87 -13.91
CA THR A 256 7.56 5.66 -12.61
C THR A 256 8.64 4.58 -12.67
N VAL A 257 8.38 3.46 -13.36
CA VAL A 257 9.36 2.38 -13.53
C VAL A 257 10.55 2.85 -14.36
N SER A 258 10.32 3.61 -15.44
CA SER A 258 11.38 4.17 -16.27
C SER A 258 12.30 5.10 -15.47
N TYR A 259 11.75 5.99 -14.64
CA TYR A 259 12.53 6.85 -13.73
C TYR A 259 13.37 6.06 -12.74
N ILE A 260 12.79 5.01 -12.15
CA ILE A 260 13.53 4.17 -11.20
C ILE A 260 14.69 3.45 -11.89
N LEU A 261 14.47 2.91 -13.09
CA LEU A 261 15.51 2.26 -13.89
C LEU A 261 16.61 3.24 -14.28
N PHE A 262 16.24 4.46 -14.66
CA PHE A 262 17.21 5.52 -14.97
C PHE A 262 18.10 5.86 -13.77
N VAL A 263 17.51 6.07 -12.61
CA VAL A 263 18.27 6.34 -11.36
C VAL A 263 19.16 5.16 -11.00
N LEU A 264 18.64 3.93 -11.12
CA LEU A 264 19.41 2.72 -10.82
C LEU A 264 20.59 2.52 -11.77
N ALA A 265 20.41 2.82 -13.06
CA ALA A 265 21.48 2.78 -14.05
C ALA A 265 22.50 3.90 -13.83
N GLY A 266 22.09 5.05 -13.30
CA GLY A 266 22.98 6.16 -12.98
C GLY A 266 24.00 5.85 -11.87
N LEU A 267 23.65 4.97 -10.91
CA LEU A 267 24.55 4.65 -9.80
C LEU A 267 25.87 4.00 -10.23
N PRO A 268 25.91 2.97 -11.09
CA PRO A 268 27.16 2.44 -11.63
C PRO A 268 27.96 3.46 -12.41
N ILE A 269 27.28 4.29 -13.21
CA ILE A 269 27.93 5.34 -14.01
C ILE A 269 28.62 6.36 -13.09
N LEU A 270 27.96 6.82 -12.03
CA LEU A 270 28.55 7.72 -11.03
C LEU A 270 29.76 7.08 -10.32
N ASN A 271 29.68 5.79 -10.00
CA ASN A 271 30.79 5.10 -9.38
C ASN A 271 31.98 4.96 -10.34
N THR A 272 31.77 4.63 -11.59
CA THR A 272 32.80 4.57 -12.62
C THR A 272 33.43 5.96 -12.83
N PHE A 273 32.62 7.01 -12.89
CA PHE A 273 33.09 8.39 -12.99
C PHE A 273 33.97 8.79 -11.78
N ARG A 274 33.55 8.42 -10.56
CA ARG A 274 34.34 8.64 -9.35
C ARG A 274 35.72 7.96 -9.42
N VAL A 275 35.77 6.70 -9.85
CA VAL A 275 37.05 5.96 -9.99
C VAL A 275 37.95 6.61 -11.04
N PHE A 276 37.39 7.06 -12.14
CA PHE A 276 38.13 7.74 -13.21
C PHE A 276 38.65 9.11 -12.81
N MET A 277 37.85 9.90 -12.07
CA MET A 277 38.22 11.24 -11.63
C MET A 277 39.20 11.25 -10.46
N TYR A 278 39.30 10.17 -9.69
CA TYR A 278 40.14 10.09 -8.50
C TYR A 278 41.63 10.44 -8.77
N PRO A 279 42.32 9.87 -9.79
CA PRO A 279 43.72 10.21 -10.07
C PRO A 279 43.90 11.66 -10.47
N TRP A 280 42.98 12.25 -11.22
CA TRP A 280 43.01 13.66 -11.64
C TRP A 280 42.91 14.61 -10.45
N ILE A 281 42.04 14.32 -9.50
CA ILE A 281 41.90 15.09 -8.27
C ILE A 281 43.17 15.02 -7.43
N MET A 282 43.79 13.87 -7.31
CA MET A 282 45.06 13.69 -6.56
C MET A 282 46.22 14.42 -7.22
N GLU A 283 46.29 14.39 -8.55
CA GLU A 283 47.34 15.13 -9.30
C GLU A 283 47.13 16.63 -9.21
N GLY A 284 45.91 17.13 -9.32
CA GLY A 284 45.57 18.51 -9.10
C GLY A 284 45.95 19.00 -7.69
N GLN A 285 45.69 18.23 -6.65
CA GLN A 285 46.08 18.56 -5.28
C GLN A 285 47.61 18.67 -5.12
N LYS A 286 48.38 17.76 -5.74
CA LYS A 286 49.86 17.82 -5.72
C LYS A 286 50.37 19.06 -6.38
N LEU A 287 49.81 19.46 -7.52
CA LEU A 287 50.17 20.69 -8.22
C LEU A 287 49.88 21.94 -7.37
N PHE A 288 48.71 22.00 -6.70
CA PHE A 288 48.42 23.12 -5.79
C PHE A 288 49.34 23.17 -4.57
N GLN A 289 49.77 22.01 -4.02
CA GLN A 289 50.71 21.95 -2.91
C GLN A 289 52.14 22.35 -3.32
N SER A 290 52.52 22.17 -4.57
CA SER A 290 53.84 22.56 -5.09
C SER A 290 53.94 24.07 -5.44
N LEU A 291 52.81 24.77 -5.51
CA LEU A 291 52.74 26.20 -5.80
C LEU A 291 52.69 27.09 -4.54
N ASN A 292 52.52 26.49 -3.36
CA ASN A 292 52.57 27.12 -2.03
C ASN A 292 53.84 26.72 -1.28
#